data_a8b5f2ed8394afe1f7d05eb038cce1f0
#
_entry.id   a8b5f2ed8394afe1f7d05eb038cce1f0
#
_cell.length_a   1.000
_cell.length_b   1.000
_cell.length_c   1.000
_cell.angle_alpha   90.00
_cell.angle_beta   90.00
_cell.angle_gamma   90.00
#
_symmetry.space_group_name_H-M   'P 1'
#
loop_
_entity.id
_entity.type
_entity.pdbx_description
1 polymer ?
#
loop_
_entity_poly.entity_id
_entity_poly.type
_entity_poly.pdbx_seq_one_letter_code
_entity_poly.pdbx_strand_id
1 'polypeptide(L)'
;LKTDYGQEEAIAVFGHDPRVYQTTVKEFIKDKEGNLCKVTLVKLEPKKDEKTGRMMMTETPGTEYTVQADLVLIAAGFLGSEEYVTKAFGVEVNARTNVATPAGEYHTNVERVFTAGDMHRGQSLVVWAIREGREAAQEIDVSLMGYTNMNVQ
;
A
#
# COMPACT_ATOMS: atom_id res chain seq x y z
N LEU A 1 -2.05 -8.47 -21.71
CA LEU A 1 -2.21 -8.53 -20.26
C LEU A 1 -1.52 -9.80 -19.77
N LYS A 2 -0.72 -9.69 -18.72
CA LYS A 2 -0.06 -10.84 -18.10
C LYS A 2 -1.12 -11.60 -17.30
N THR A 3 -1.21 -12.92 -17.47
CA THR A 3 -2.05 -13.80 -16.63
C THR A 3 -1.59 -13.69 -15.18
N ASP A 4 -2.52 -13.46 -14.28
CA ASP A 4 -2.27 -13.35 -12.85
C ASP A 4 -2.53 -14.70 -12.16
N TYR A 5 -1.98 -14.86 -10.95
CA TYR A 5 -2.18 -16.07 -10.16
C TYR A 5 -3.67 -16.29 -9.86
N GLY A 6 -4.15 -17.52 -10.11
CA GLY A 6 -5.56 -17.90 -9.90
C GLY A 6 -6.54 -17.40 -10.98
N GLN A 7 -6.08 -16.69 -11.99
CA GLN A 7 -6.96 -16.16 -13.04
C GLN A 7 -7.58 -17.26 -13.91
N GLU A 8 -6.81 -18.26 -14.30
CA GLU A 8 -7.30 -19.38 -15.14
C GLU A 8 -8.35 -20.20 -14.39
N GLU A 9 -8.12 -20.45 -13.12
CA GLU A 9 -9.08 -21.11 -12.23
C GLU A 9 -10.37 -20.30 -12.06
N ALA A 10 -10.26 -18.98 -11.90
CA ALA A 10 -11.41 -18.10 -11.81
C ALA A 10 -12.23 -18.12 -13.11
N ILE A 11 -11.57 -18.07 -14.27
CA ILE A 11 -12.24 -18.18 -15.58
C ILE A 11 -12.92 -19.54 -15.72
N ALA A 12 -12.28 -20.62 -15.30
CA ALA A 12 -12.86 -21.97 -15.37
C ALA A 12 -14.12 -22.09 -14.49
N VAL A 13 -14.15 -21.45 -13.33
CA VAL A 13 -15.29 -21.47 -12.41
C VAL A 13 -16.43 -20.56 -12.87
N PHE A 14 -16.11 -19.33 -13.30
CA PHE A 14 -17.12 -18.31 -13.63
C PHE A 14 -17.48 -18.25 -15.12
N GLY A 15 -16.76 -18.97 -16.00
CA GLY A 15 -16.96 -18.95 -17.44
C GLY A 15 -16.42 -17.71 -18.15
N HIS A 16 -15.89 -16.73 -17.41
CA HIS A 16 -15.28 -15.50 -17.92
C HIS A 16 -14.29 -14.92 -16.89
N ASP A 17 -13.45 -13.99 -17.32
CA ASP A 17 -12.59 -13.24 -16.39
C ASP A 17 -13.46 -12.35 -15.47
N PRO A 18 -13.48 -12.58 -14.16
CA PRO A 18 -14.30 -11.81 -13.23
C PRO A 18 -13.77 -10.38 -12.95
N ARG A 19 -12.58 -10.05 -13.45
CA ARG A 19 -11.96 -8.73 -13.19
C ARG A 19 -12.58 -7.66 -14.06
N VAL A 20 -12.87 -6.51 -13.43
CA VAL A 20 -13.35 -5.30 -14.11
C VAL A 20 -12.30 -4.22 -13.95
N TYR A 21 -11.79 -3.71 -15.07
CA TYR A 21 -10.75 -2.69 -15.09
C TYR A 21 -11.33 -1.28 -15.29
N GLN A 22 -10.50 -0.26 -15.00
CA GLN A 22 -10.88 1.14 -15.18
C GLN A 22 -12.22 1.46 -14.50
N THR A 23 -12.40 0.95 -13.30
CA THR A 23 -13.65 1.09 -12.54
C THR A 23 -13.33 1.32 -11.07
N THR A 24 -14.10 2.17 -10.43
CA THR A 24 -14.02 2.39 -8.98
C THR A 24 -15.38 2.30 -8.32
N VAL A 25 -15.38 2.10 -7.02
CA VAL A 25 -16.60 2.18 -6.20
C VAL A 25 -16.93 3.64 -5.94
N LYS A 26 -18.16 4.03 -6.27
CA LYS A 26 -18.69 5.38 -6.02
C LYS A 26 -19.51 5.43 -4.74
N GLU A 27 -20.31 4.41 -4.47
CA GLU A 27 -21.23 4.38 -3.34
C GLU A 27 -21.51 2.96 -2.85
N PHE A 28 -21.67 2.81 -1.54
CA PHE A 28 -22.14 1.60 -0.88
C PHE A 28 -23.60 1.80 -0.47
N ILE A 29 -24.50 0.97 -0.98
CA ILE A 29 -25.93 1.05 -0.73
C ILE A 29 -26.33 0.03 0.33
N LYS A 30 -27.02 0.50 1.38
CA LYS A 30 -27.51 -0.31 2.48
C LYS A 30 -28.98 -0.64 2.31
N ASP A 31 -29.40 -1.79 2.84
CA ASP A 31 -30.80 -2.16 3.02
C ASP A 31 -31.43 -1.42 4.23
N LYS A 32 -32.68 -1.77 4.55
CA LYS A 32 -33.43 -1.18 5.67
C LYS A 32 -32.87 -1.56 7.04
N GLU A 33 -32.17 -2.67 7.12
CA GLU A 33 -31.51 -3.17 8.34
C GLU A 33 -30.09 -2.60 8.50
N GLY A 34 -29.57 -1.87 7.51
CA GLY A 34 -28.23 -1.26 7.53
C GLY A 34 -27.13 -2.15 6.97
N ASN A 35 -27.46 -3.32 6.42
CA ASN A 35 -26.50 -4.21 5.77
C ASN A 35 -26.20 -3.73 4.33
N LEU A 36 -25.00 -4.02 3.85
CA LEU A 36 -24.65 -3.79 2.45
C LEU A 36 -25.55 -4.67 1.55
N CYS A 37 -26.14 -4.08 0.52
CA CYS A 37 -26.96 -4.82 -0.44
C CYS A 37 -26.57 -4.55 -1.90
N LYS A 38 -25.96 -3.41 -2.19
CA LYS A 38 -25.51 -3.05 -3.54
C LYS A 38 -24.31 -2.12 -3.50
N VAL A 39 -23.60 -2.06 -4.62
CA VAL A 39 -22.50 -1.13 -4.83
C VAL A 39 -22.70 -0.40 -6.16
N THR A 40 -22.60 0.92 -6.14
CA THR A 40 -22.55 1.72 -7.37
C THR A 40 -21.10 1.84 -7.81
N LEU A 41 -20.85 1.43 -9.05
CA LEU A 41 -19.56 1.49 -9.73
C LEU A 41 -19.60 2.58 -10.81
N VAL A 42 -18.45 3.17 -11.12
CA VAL A 42 -18.30 4.18 -12.17
C VAL A 42 -17.00 3.90 -12.94
N LYS A 43 -17.01 4.14 -14.24
CA LYS A 43 -15.82 4.00 -15.10
C LYS A 43 -14.83 5.12 -14.86
N LEU A 44 -13.56 4.79 -14.98
CA LEU A 44 -12.44 5.72 -14.87
C LEU A 44 -11.76 5.88 -16.23
N GLU A 45 -11.40 7.11 -16.56
CA GLU A 45 -10.57 7.44 -17.73
C GLU A 45 -9.29 8.15 -17.28
N PRO A 46 -8.14 7.86 -17.92
CA PRO A 46 -6.90 8.56 -17.63
C PRO A 46 -6.97 9.98 -18.20
N LYS A 47 -6.86 10.99 -17.35
CA LYS A 47 -6.74 12.40 -17.74
C LYS A 47 -5.42 12.98 -17.23
N LYS A 48 -4.77 13.79 -18.05
CA LYS A 48 -3.57 14.50 -17.63
C LYS A 48 -3.96 15.72 -16.82
N ASP A 49 -3.47 15.79 -15.59
CA ASP A 49 -3.62 16.97 -14.75
C ASP A 49 -2.79 18.12 -15.31
N GLU A 50 -3.43 19.22 -15.62
CA GLU A 50 -2.78 20.39 -16.29
C GLU A 50 -1.75 21.07 -15.38
N LYS A 51 -1.90 20.98 -14.05
CA LYS A 51 -0.99 21.64 -13.10
C LYS A 51 0.23 20.79 -12.78
N THR A 52 0.05 19.49 -12.61
CA THR A 52 1.14 18.58 -12.21
C THR A 52 1.74 17.80 -13.38
N GLY A 53 1.07 17.78 -14.54
CA GLY A 53 1.44 16.97 -15.69
C GLY A 53 1.27 15.46 -15.50
N ARG A 54 0.77 15.01 -14.35
CA ARG A 54 0.58 13.59 -14.02
C ARG A 54 -0.72 13.05 -14.61
N MET A 55 -0.68 11.77 -14.99
CA MET A 55 -1.90 11.06 -15.38
C MET A 55 -2.71 10.71 -14.12
N MET A 56 -3.94 11.18 -14.07
CA MET A 56 -4.90 10.91 -12.99
C MET A 56 -6.07 10.12 -13.56
N MET A 57 -6.53 9.10 -12.82
CA MET A 57 -7.78 8.40 -13.17
C MET A 57 -8.95 9.24 -12.69
N THR A 58 -9.83 9.62 -13.61
CA THR A 58 -10.99 10.50 -13.35
C THR A 58 -12.28 9.76 -13.67
N GLU A 59 -13.29 9.92 -12.84
CA GLU A 59 -14.61 9.35 -13.08
C GLU A 59 -15.23 9.89 -14.39
N THR A 60 -15.82 9.00 -15.17
CA THR A 60 -16.55 9.33 -16.40
C THR A 60 -18.04 9.45 -16.08
N PRO A 61 -18.62 10.67 -16.00
CA PRO A 61 -20.00 10.86 -15.65
C PRO A 61 -20.97 10.13 -16.61
N GLY A 62 -22.06 9.59 -16.09
CA GLY A 62 -23.06 8.87 -16.87
C GLY A 62 -22.70 7.41 -17.18
N THR A 63 -21.62 6.89 -16.59
CA THR A 63 -21.21 5.48 -16.72
C THR A 63 -21.50 4.67 -15.47
N GLU A 64 -22.23 5.26 -14.53
CA GLU A 64 -22.58 4.61 -13.27
C GLU A 64 -23.47 3.39 -13.51
N TYR A 65 -23.16 2.30 -12.82
CA TYR A 65 -24.00 1.12 -12.78
C TYR A 65 -23.96 0.46 -11.41
N THR A 66 -24.99 -0.28 -11.06
CA THR A 66 -25.13 -0.87 -9.73
C THR A 66 -25.06 -2.39 -9.83
N VAL A 67 -24.31 -3.01 -8.92
CA VAL A 67 -24.21 -4.46 -8.76
C VAL A 67 -24.71 -4.89 -7.39
N GLN A 68 -25.28 -6.09 -7.28
CA GLN A 68 -25.63 -6.72 -6.01
C GLN A 68 -24.34 -7.12 -5.30
N ALA A 69 -24.25 -6.82 -4.01
CA ALA A 69 -23.09 -7.18 -3.19
C ALA A 69 -23.50 -7.33 -1.72
N ASP A 70 -23.24 -8.49 -1.15
CA ASP A 70 -23.43 -8.76 0.27
C ASP A 70 -22.18 -8.49 1.08
N LEU A 71 -21.02 -8.51 0.43
CA LEU A 71 -19.70 -8.24 1.01
C LEU A 71 -18.78 -7.55 0.01
N VAL A 72 -18.04 -6.54 0.46
CA VAL A 72 -16.96 -5.91 -0.29
C VAL A 72 -15.66 -5.97 0.50
N LEU A 73 -14.61 -6.51 -0.13
CA LEU A 73 -13.26 -6.55 0.44
C LEU A 73 -12.42 -5.47 -0.23
N ILE A 74 -11.93 -4.53 0.57
CA ILE A 74 -11.04 -3.48 0.09
C ILE A 74 -9.60 -4.01 0.09
N ALA A 75 -9.00 -4.13 -1.07
CA ALA A 75 -7.62 -4.60 -1.27
C ALA A 75 -6.77 -3.52 -1.98
N ALA A 76 -6.91 -2.26 -1.55
CA ALA A 76 -6.31 -1.09 -2.18
C ALA A 76 -4.88 -0.76 -1.67
N GLY A 77 -4.20 -1.71 -1.05
CA GLY A 77 -2.86 -1.51 -0.48
C GLY A 77 -2.91 -1.08 0.99
N PHE A 78 -1.88 -0.35 1.40
CA PHE A 78 -1.66 -0.01 2.79
C PHE A 78 -1.57 1.51 2.98
N LEU A 79 -1.83 1.99 4.20
CA LEU A 79 -1.82 3.41 4.55
C LEU A 79 -0.51 3.85 5.25
N GLY A 80 0.51 2.99 5.25
CA GLY A 80 1.79 3.26 5.93
C GLY A 80 1.87 2.64 7.32
N SER A 81 2.66 3.24 8.19
CA SER A 81 2.91 2.73 9.55
C SER A 81 1.72 3.00 10.48
N GLU A 82 1.51 2.10 11.43
CA GLU A 82 0.51 2.27 12.48
C GLU A 82 0.85 3.47 13.38
N GLU A 83 -0.06 4.42 13.47
CA GLU A 83 0.16 5.70 14.14
C GLU A 83 0.47 5.56 15.63
N TYR A 84 -0.15 4.58 16.30
CA TYR A 84 0.09 4.35 17.73
C TYR A 84 1.53 3.90 18.00
N VAL A 85 2.17 3.17 17.08
CA VAL A 85 3.57 2.74 17.19
C VAL A 85 4.50 3.94 17.02
N THR A 86 4.31 4.71 15.94
CA THR A 86 5.17 5.87 15.64
C THR A 86 5.07 6.94 16.74
N LYS A 87 3.89 7.16 17.30
CA LYS A 87 3.68 8.07 18.45
C LYS A 87 4.34 7.55 19.74
N ALA A 88 4.23 6.24 20.02
CA ALA A 88 4.82 5.65 21.22
C ALA A 88 6.35 5.78 21.25
N PHE A 89 7.00 5.68 20.09
CA PHE A 89 8.45 5.86 19.96
C PHE A 89 8.85 7.32 19.71
N GLY A 90 7.92 8.22 19.40
CA GLY A 90 8.22 9.64 19.10
C GLY A 90 8.97 9.82 17.79
N VAL A 91 8.86 8.88 16.87
CA VAL A 91 9.57 8.94 15.58
C VAL A 91 8.81 9.80 14.57
N GLU A 92 9.56 10.53 13.76
CA GLU A 92 9.01 11.31 12.65
C GLU A 92 8.58 10.38 11.50
N VAL A 93 7.55 10.82 10.76
CA VAL A 93 7.07 10.12 9.57
C VAL A 93 7.13 11.03 8.34
N ASN A 94 7.34 10.41 7.19
CA ASN A 94 7.35 11.12 5.90
C ASN A 94 5.92 11.33 5.35
N ALA A 95 5.80 11.95 4.18
CA ALA A 95 4.50 12.21 3.53
C ALA A 95 3.68 10.94 3.17
N ARG A 96 4.30 9.76 3.23
CA ARG A 96 3.64 8.46 3.02
C ARG A 96 3.34 7.75 4.33
N THR A 97 3.50 8.44 5.47
CA THR A 97 3.35 7.89 6.82
C THR A 97 4.30 6.75 7.18
N ASN A 98 5.40 6.59 6.44
CA ASN A 98 6.50 5.72 6.82
C ASN A 98 7.47 6.46 7.75
N VAL A 99 8.16 5.72 8.63
CA VAL A 99 9.14 6.32 9.53
C VAL A 99 10.26 6.99 8.72
N ALA A 100 10.52 8.26 9.03
CA ALA A 100 11.52 9.04 8.32
C ALA A 100 12.94 8.72 8.79
N THR A 101 13.86 8.56 7.84
CA THR A 101 15.30 8.42 8.07
C THR A 101 16.06 9.27 7.06
N PRO A 102 17.32 9.59 7.30
CA PRO A 102 18.20 10.12 6.25
C PRO A 102 18.34 9.13 5.08
N ALA A 103 18.69 9.62 3.91
CA ALA A 103 18.79 8.79 2.71
C ALA A 103 19.91 7.76 2.84
N GLY A 104 19.54 6.48 2.74
CA GLY A 104 20.47 5.35 2.84
C GLY A 104 20.87 4.96 4.27
N GLU A 105 20.17 5.47 5.27
CA GLU A 105 20.40 5.20 6.68
C GLU A 105 19.11 4.68 7.33
N TYR A 106 19.26 4.06 8.50
CA TYR A 106 18.18 3.37 9.21
C TYR A 106 17.86 3.97 10.58
N HIS A 107 18.69 4.91 11.09
CA HIS A 107 18.41 5.61 12.33
C HIS A 107 17.28 6.64 12.14
N THR A 108 16.51 6.83 13.19
CA THR A 108 15.41 7.80 13.23
C THR A 108 15.87 9.12 13.87
N ASN A 109 14.96 10.07 14.00
CA ASN A 109 15.16 11.29 14.80
C ASN A 109 15.33 11.02 16.31
N VAL A 110 15.00 9.81 16.78
CA VAL A 110 15.12 9.41 18.19
C VAL A 110 16.38 8.57 18.37
N GLU A 111 17.24 8.98 19.29
CA GLU A 111 18.50 8.27 19.59
C GLU A 111 18.24 6.81 19.94
N ARG A 112 19.03 5.88 19.36
CA ARG A 112 18.94 4.43 19.53
C ARG A 112 17.68 3.78 18.97
N VAL A 113 16.87 4.51 18.22
CA VAL A 113 15.71 3.96 17.51
C VAL A 113 16.01 3.88 16.02
N PHE A 114 15.92 2.69 15.48
CA PHE A 114 16.18 2.37 14.07
C PHE A 114 14.90 1.80 13.45
N THR A 115 14.80 1.88 12.14
CA THR A 115 13.65 1.35 11.39
C THR A 115 14.13 0.65 10.12
N ALA A 116 13.44 -0.41 9.70
CA ALA A 116 13.74 -1.15 8.47
C ALA A 116 12.47 -1.80 7.91
N GLY A 117 12.55 -2.29 6.68
CA GLY A 117 11.45 -3.00 6.03
C GLY A 117 10.25 -2.11 5.75
N ASP A 118 9.06 -2.64 5.94
CA ASP A 118 7.81 -1.96 5.57
C ASP A 118 7.57 -0.64 6.30
N MET A 119 8.01 -0.51 7.54
CA MET A 119 7.90 0.76 8.27
C MET A 119 8.81 1.86 7.71
N HIS A 120 9.95 1.47 7.13
CA HIS A 120 10.92 2.39 6.54
C HIS A 120 10.58 2.74 5.09
N ARG A 121 10.50 1.74 4.21
CA ARG A 121 10.34 1.97 2.76
C ARG A 121 8.91 1.95 2.25
N GLY A 122 7.95 1.54 3.07
CA GLY A 122 6.59 1.16 2.66
C GLY A 122 6.50 -0.32 2.32
N GLN A 123 5.30 -0.83 2.29
CA GLN A 123 5.02 -2.26 2.07
C GLN A 123 5.63 -2.73 0.75
N SER A 124 6.43 -3.80 0.83
CA SER A 124 7.19 -4.31 -0.30
C SER A 124 7.46 -5.81 -0.16
N LEU A 125 8.37 -6.34 -1.00
CA LEU A 125 8.72 -7.75 -0.98
C LEU A 125 9.57 -8.09 0.26
N VAL A 126 9.39 -9.31 0.78
CA VAL A 126 10.12 -9.82 1.94
C VAL A 126 11.65 -9.76 1.76
N VAL A 127 12.14 -9.93 0.52
CA VAL A 127 13.57 -9.82 0.22
C VAL A 127 14.15 -8.44 0.56
N TRP A 128 13.35 -7.38 0.42
CA TRP A 128 13.76 -6.04 0.82
C TRP A 128 13.75 -5.86 2.33
N ALA A 129 12.77 -6.43 3.02
CA ALA A 129 12.73 -6.40 4.49
C ALA A 129 13.95 -7.12 5.10
N ILE A 130 14.31 -8.27 4.53
CA ILE A 130 15.54 -9.01 4.94
C ILE A 130 16.78 -8.17 4.70
N ARG A 131 16.92 -7.58 3.51
CA ARG A 131 18.07 -6.75 3.16
C ARG A 131 18.19 -5.55 4.12
N GLU A 132 17.14 -4.77 4.24
CA GLU A 132 17.15 -3.59 5.12
C GLU A 132 17.36 -3.95 6.59
N GLY A 133 16.81 -5.07 7.07
CA GLY A 133 17.08 -5.57 8.42
C GLY A 133 18.55 -5.88 8.67
N ARG A 134 19.24 -6.43 7.66
CA ARG A 134 20.71 -6.70 7.75
C ARG A 134 21.51 -5.40 7.70
N GLU A 135 21.16 -4.47 6.82
CA GLU A 135 21.81 -3.15 6.71
C GLU A 135 21.59 -2.32 7.99
N ALA A 136 20.37 -2.32 8.55
CA ALA A 136 20.09 -1.68 9.83
C ALA A 136 20.87 -2.31 10.99
N ALA A 137 21.02 -3.65 11.03
CA ALA A 137 21.83 -4.31 12.03
C ALA A 137 23.31 -3.89 11.95
N GLN A 138 23.84 -3.70 10.74
CA GLN A 138 25.18 -3.17 10.54
C GLN A 138 25.32 -1.74 11.07
N GLU A 139 24.36 -0.87 10.79
CA GLU A 139 24.33 0.51 11.29
C GLU A 139 24.24 0.55 12.83
N ILE A 140 23.41 -0.30 13.43
CA ILE A 140 23.31 -0.45 14.88
C ILE A 140 24.66 -0.88 15.47
N ASP A 141 25.31 -1.87 14.87
CA ASP A 141 26.62 -2.36 15.32
C ASP A 141 27.68 -1.24 15.29
N VAL A 142 27.72 -0.47 14.19
CA VAL A 142 28.59 0.72 14.08
C VAL A 142 28.26 1.75 15.18
N SER A 143 26.98 1.99 15.44
CA SER A 143 26.57 2.97 16.44
C SER A 143 26.96 2.59 17.87
N LEU A 144 27.01 1.29 18.17
CA LEU A 144 27.37 0.75 19.49
C LEU A 144 28.86 0.54 19.67
N MET A 145 29.54 0.06 18.63
CA MET A 145 30.95 -0.40 18.71
C MET A 145 31.94 0.57 18.05
N GLY A 146 31.43 1.54 17.25
CA GLY A 146 32.25 2.43 16.43
C GLY A 146 32.79 1.78 15.13
N TYR A 147 32.57 0.51 14.92
CA TYR A 147 32.90 -0.25 13.70
C TYR A 147 31.98 -1.46 13.58
N THR A 148 32.01 -2.13 12.43
CA THR A 148 31.31 -3.39 12.24
C THR A 148 32.13 -4.40 11.46
N ASN A 149 31.98 -5.68 11.80
CA ASN A 149 32.48 -6.82 11.04
C ASN A 149 31.36 -7.52 10.25
N MET A 150 30.15 -7.01 10.30
CA MET A 150 29.01 -7.57 9.56
C MET A 150 29.18 -7.31 8.07
N ASN A 151 29.04 -8.36 7.26
CA ASN A 151 29.03 -8.26 5.80
C ASN A 151 27.57 -8.37 5.29
N VAL A 152 27.12 -7.35 4.59
CA VAL A 152 25.74 -7.22 4.09
C VAL A 152 25.65 -7.52 2.58
N GLN A 153 26.46 -8.46 2.09
CA GLN A 153 26.35 -8.92 0.69
C GLN A 153 25.13 -9.84 0.47
#